data_66617410a06c069391bb1646df968996
#
_entry.id   66617410a06c069391bb1646df968996
#
_cell.length_a   1.000
_cell.length_b   1.000
_cell.length_c   1.000
_cell.angle_alpha   90.00
_cell.angle_beta   90.00
_cell.angle_gamma   90.00
#
_symmetry.space_group_name_H-M   'P 1'
#
loop_
_entity.id
_entity.type
_entity.pdbx_description
1 polymer ?
#
loop_
_entity_poly.entity_id
_entity_poly.type
_entity_poly.pdbx_seq_one_letter_code
_entity_poly.pdbx_strand_id
1 'polypeptide(L)'
;KGIMLNSSIELESLIRASGDKSLLDQYNKAALMAEQILSMQSELPNATNQTEAQKNIIRQKEEYEQLQLNLMRKSTDFGDYTRYLSVKWQDVQKPLHGSSIAIEFALIDDELLAPDKHLDAFVLRPGDASPTAIKLMSQKLLLKEMQSPTAFTATENGAHFWKALDEYISKADTIYFSPDGILHQLPVEYLPYGAGNLPLAFRKAVYRLSSTKEIALDRVSLNYSSAALFGGLDYEMASTKVRNIVSTDHNSGKFRNGQNGYHELPYTLNEVNNVNSLLKEKKIKTNLFVGENG
;
A
#
# COMPACT_ATOMS: atom_id res chain seq x y z
N LYS A 1 5.82 5.71 -5.35
CA LYS A 1 5.94 4.48 -4.55
C LYS A 1 4.68 3.61 -4.59
N GLY A 2 3.49 4.10 -4.37
CA GLY A 2 2.23 3.37 -4.64
C GLY A 2 2.06 2.94 -6.11
N ILE A 3 2.79 3.57 -7.01
CA ILE A 3 2.88 3.23 -8.43
C ILE A 3 3.31 1.77 -8.65
N MET A 4 4.24 1.27 -7.84
CA MET A 4 4.81 -0.06 -8.06
C MET A 4 3.83 -1.19 -7.71
N LEU A 5 2.97 -1.03 -6.72
CA LEU A 5 2.05 -2.09 -6.29
C LEU A 5 0.83 -2.18 -7.21
N ASN A 6 0.16 -1.07 -7.47
CA ASN A 6 -1.00 -1.05 -8.37
C ASN A 6 -0.59 -1.32 -9.81
N SER A 7 0.56 -0.77 -10.24
CA SER A 7 1.06 -0.99 -11.59
C SER A 7 1.58 -2.42 -11.81
N SER A 8 2.05 -3.14 -10.81
CA SER A 8 2.48 -4.52 -11.02
C SER A 8 1.29 -5.48 -11.22
N ILE A 9 0.18 -5.28 -10.50
CA ILE A 9 -1.03 -6.09 -10.68
C ILE A 9 -1.70 -5.79 -12.03
N GLU A 10 -1.84 -4.51 -12.37
CA GLU A 10 -2.41 -4.08 -13.64
C GLU A 10 -1.49 -4.48 -14.81
N LEU A 11 -0.18 -4.28 -14.69
CA LEU A 11 0.80 -4.66 -15.69
C LEU A 11 0.79 -6.18 -15.94
N GLU A 12 0.74 -6.98 -14.88
CA GLU A 12 0.62 -8.44 -15.01
C GLU A 12 -0.65 -8.83 -15.75
N SER A 13 -1.78 -8.28 -15.37
CA SER A 13 -3.08 -8.53 -16.01
C SER A 13 -3.04 -8.17 -17.51
N LEU A 14 -2.48 -7.01 -17.84
CA LEU A 14 -2.35 -6.51 -19.21
C LEU A 14 -1.39 -7.37 -20.04
N ILE A 15 -0.23 -7.76 -19.49
CA ILE A 15 0.74 -8.63 -20.14
C ILE A 15 0.11 -10.02 -20.42
N ARG A 16 -0.61 -10.57 -19.46
CA ARG A 16 -1.32 -11.84 -19.64
C ARG A 16 -2.42 -11.73 -20.69
N ALA A 17 -3.17 -10.63 -20.71
CA ALA A 17 -4.23 -10.36 -21.68
C ALA A 17 -3.68 -10.13 -23.10
N SER A 18 -2.47 -9.59 -23.25
CA SER A 18 -1.84 -9.34 -24.55
C SER A 18 -1.47 -10.63 -25.30
N GLY A 19 -1.28 -11.75 -24.59
CA GLY A 19 -0.79 -13.00 -25.17
C GLY A 19 0.67 -12.96 -25.61
N ASP A 20 1.41 -11.88 -25.37
CA ASP A 20 2.83 -11.75 -25.72
C ASP A 20 3.71 -12.53 -24.73
N LYS A 21 4.16 -13.71 -25.16
CA LYS A 21 5.02 -14.58 -24.36
C LYS A 21 6.34 -13.91 -23.97
N SER A 22 6.92 -13.10 -24.86
CA SER A 22 8.20 -12.41 -24.56
C SER A 22 8.05 -11.37 -23.47
N LEU A 23 6.93 -10.64 -23.43
CA LEU A 23 6.61 -9.72 -22.35
C LEU A 23 6.35 -10.46 -21.02
N LEU A 24 5.63 -11.57 -21.08
CA LEU A 24 5.36 -12.40 -19.89
C LEU A 24 6.65 -12.98 -19.32
N ASP A 25 7.57 -13.46 -20.15
CA ASP A 25 8.86 -13.99 -19.70
C ASP A 25 9.72 -12.88 -19.04
N GLN A 26 9.73 -11.67 -19.61
CA GLN A 26 10.43 -10.53 -19.04
C GLN A 26 9.80 -10.09 -17.70
N TYR A 27 8.47 -10.13 -17.59
CA TYR A 27 7.77 -9.82 -16.33
C TYR A 27 8.10 -10.85 -15.25
N ASN A 28 8.05 -12.15 -15.57
CA ASN A 28 8.42 -13.21 -14.64
C ASN A 28 9.88 -13.10 -14.21
N LYS A 29 10.79 -12.73 -15.13
CA LYS A 29 12.20 -12.46 -14.78
C LYS A 29 12.33 -11.31 -13.81
N ALA A 30 11.58 -10.20 -14.00
CA ALA A 30 11.59 -9.07 -13.09
C ALA A 30 11.07 -9.47 -11.69
N ALA A 31 10.02 -10.27 -11.61
CA ALA A 31 9.48 -10.76 -10.33
C ALA A 31 10.52 -11.60 -9.57
N LEU A 32 11.20 -12.54 -10.25
CA LEU A 32 12.27 -13.33 -9.65
C LEU A 32 13.45 -12.48 -9.18
N MET A 33 13.85 -11.46 -9.95
CA MET A 33 14.91 -10.53 -9.55
C MET A 33 14.53 -9.74 -8.29
N ALA A 34 13.26 -9.31 -8.18
CA ALA A 34 12.77 -8.61 -6.99
C ALA A 34 12.87 -9.49 -5.74
N GLU A 35 12.47 -10.77 -5.82
CA GLU A 35 12.60 -11.74 -4.74
C GLU A 35 14.07 -11.98 -4.35
N GLN A 36 14.95 -12.12 -5.34
CA GLN A 36 16.40 -12.29 -5.10
C GLN A 36 17.02 -11.08 -4.40
N ILE A 37 16.66 -9.86 -4.81
CA ILE A 37 17.12 -8.62 -4.17
C ILE A 37 16.66 -8.58 -2.71
N LEU A 38 15.41 -8.93 -2.41
CA LEU A 38 14.88 -8.99 -1.05
C LEU A 38 15.62 -10.04 -0.19
N SER A 39 15.91 -11.23 -0.74
CA SER A 39 16.70 -12.26 -0.07
C SER A 39 18.10 -11.75 0.26
N MET A 40 18.80 -11.19 -0.74
CA MET A 40 20.16 -10.63 -0.55
C MET A 40 20.18 -9.50 0.49
N GLN A 41 19.15 -8.65 0.51
CA GLN A 41 19.04 -7.59 1.53
C GLN A 41 18.81 -8.15 2.93
N SER A 42 18.03 -9.22 3.07
CA SER A 42 17.80 -9.87 4.36
C SER A 42 19.04 -10.59 4.91
N GLU A 43 19.90 -11.07 4.02
CA GLU A 43 21.14 -11.78 4.36
C GLU A 43 22.34 -10.84 4.58
N LEU A 44 22.24 -9.59 4.13
CA LEU A 44 23.32 -8.61 4.19
C LEU A 44 23.96 -8.43 5.58
N PRO A 45 23.19 -8.39 6.70
CA PRO A 45 23.78 -8.28 8.03
C PRO A 45 24.71 -9.43 8.41
N ASN A 46 24.47 -10.62 7.82
CA ASN A 46 25.22 -11.85 8.10
C ASN A 46 26.27 -12.16 7.03
N ALA A 47 26.44 -11.30 6.03
CA ALA A 47 27.40 -11.53 4.95
C ALA A 47 28.86 -11.41 5.44
N THR A 48 29.70 -12.37 5.05
CA THR A 48 31.13 -12.39 5.39
C THR A 48 31.89 -11.16 4.84
N ASN A 49 31.45 -10.65 3.67
CA ASN A 49 31.97 -9.42 3.08
C ASN A 49 30.77 -8.50 2.74
N GLN A 50 30.40 -7.66 3.68
CA GLN A 50 29.24 -6.76 3.54
C GLN A 50 29.41 -5.75 2.40
N THR A 51 30.63 -5.25 2.17
CA THR A 51 30.91 -4.28 1.09
C THR A 51 30.66 -4.89 -0.29
N GLU A 52 31.09 -6.13 -0.52
CA GLU A 52 30.89 -6.82 -1.79
C GLU A 52 29.41 -7.22 -1.97
N ALA A 53 28.76 -7.66 -0.88
CA ALA A 53 27.33 -7.95 -0.88
C ALA A 53 26.50 -6.70 -1.22
N GLN A 54 26.83 -5.54 -0.66
CA GLN A 54 26.17 -4.27 -0.99
C GLN A 54 26.33 -3.90 -2.47
N LYS A 55 27.55 -4.00 -3.01
CA LYS A 55 27.80 -3.73 -4.43
C LYS A 55 26.98 -4.65 -5.33
N ASN A 56 26.87 -5.92 -4.96
CA ASN A 56 26.05 -6.88 -5.72
C ASN A 56 24.57 -6.51 -5.68
N ILE A 57 24.05 -6.12 -4.52
CA ILE A 57 22.65 -5.65 -4.37
C ILE A 57 22.40 -4.41 -5.24
N ILE A 58 23.33 -3.44 -5.25
CA ILE A 58 23.19 -2.23 -6.07
C ILE A 58 23.14 -2.61 -7.56
N ARG A 59 24.07 -3.45 -8.03
CA ARG A 59 24.06 -3.92 -9.42
C ARG A 59 22.76 -4.63 -9.79
N GLN A 60 22.27 -5.52 -8.94
CA GLN A 60 21.00 -6.23 -9.19
C GLN A 60 19.80 -5.28 -9.22
N LYS A 61 19.81 -4.24 -8.40
CA LYS A 61 18.78 -3.18 -8.44
C LYS A 61 18.81 -2.41 -9.74
N GLU A 62 19.99 -2.02 -10.22
CA GLU A 62 20.16 -1.33 -11.51
C GLU A 62 19.65 -2.19 -12.68
N GLU A 63 20.02 -3.47 -12.70
CA GLU A 63 19.52 -4.41 -13.73
C GLU A 63 17.99 -4.57 -13.68
N TYR A 64 17.42 -4.66 -12.48
CA TYR A 64 15.99 -4.73 -12.27
C TYR A 64 15.27 -3.46 -12.76
N GLU A 65 15.79 -2.27 -12.44
CA GLU A 65 15.26 -1.00 -12.92
C GLU A 65 15.28 -0.91 -14.45
N GLN A 66 16.37 -1.32 -15.09
CA GLN A 66 16.44 -1.36 -16.55
C GLN A 66 15.43 -2.32 -17.17
N LEU A 67 15.23 -3.49 -16.55
CA LEU A 67 14.24 -4.45 -17.00
C LEU A 67 12.82 -3.89 -16.87
N GLN A 68 12.52 -3.22 -15.76
CA GLN A 68 11.23 -2.53 -15.55
C GLN A 68 11.01 -1.42 -16.59
N LEU A 69 12.01 -0.59 -16.86
CA LEU A 69 11.92 0.47 -17.88
C LEU A 69 11.66 -0.12 -19.27
N ASN A 70 12.28 -1.26 -19.60
CA ASN A 70 12.05 -1.93 -20.87
C ASN A 70 10.63 -2.54 -20.98
N LEU A 71 10.13 -3.15 -19.89
CA LEU A 71 8.76 -3.62 -19.82
C LEU A 71 7.76 -2.46 -19.98
N MET A 72 8.00 -1.34 -19.32
CA MET A 72 7.19 -0.13 -19.45
C MET A 72 7.17 0.39 -20.89
N ARG A 73 8.34 0.50 -21.54
CA ARG A 73 8.43 0.99 -22.93
C ARG A 73 7.71 0.08 -23.93
N LYS A 74 7.79 -1.22 -23.73
CA LYS A 74 7.13 -2.20 -24.60
C LYS A 74 5.62 -2.29 -24.35
N SER A 75 5.18 -1.93 -23.15
CA SER A 75 3.77 -1.90 -22.77
C SER A 75 3.09 -0.54 -23.05
N THR A 76 3.74 0.36 -23.80
CA THR A 76 3.19 1.68 -24.13
C THR A 76 1.92 1.64 -24.99
N ASP A 77 1.56 0.50 -25.56
CA ASP A 77 0.24 0.29 -26.18
C ASP A 77 -0.90 0.23 -25.14
N PHE A 78 -0.57 0.23 -23.86
CA PHE A 78 -1.52 0.21 -22.74
C PHE A 78 -1.79 1.63 -22.22
N GLY A 79 -2.71 2.34 -22.89
CA GLY A 79 -2.99 3.76 -22.67
C GLY A 79 -3.25 4.19 -21.21
N ASP A 80 -3.85 3.33 -20.39
CA ASP A 80 -4.17 3.66 -18.99
C ASP A 80 -2.93 3.69 -18.09
N TYR A 81 -1.96 2.82 -18.33
CA TYR A 81 -0.73 2.78 -17.56
C TYR A 81 0.19 3.98 -17.84
N THR A 82 0.36 4.32 -19.12
CA THR A 82 1.09 5.53 -19.53
C THR A 82 0.43 6.79 -18.96
N ARG A 83 -0.90 6.82 -18.90
CA ARG A 83 -1.66 7.91 -18.28
C ARG A 83 -1.33 8.02 -16.79
N TYR A 84 -1.32 6.91 -16.05
CA TYR A 84 -0.97 6.90 -14.63
C TYR A 84 0.47 7.40 -14.37
N LEU A 85 1.43 6.96 -15.18
CA LEU A 85 2.82 7.42 -15.07
C LEU A 85 3.01 8.89 -15.40
N SER A 86 2.21 9.43 -16.32
CA SER A 86 2.28 10.82 -16.77
C SER A 86 1.66 11.82 -15.81
N VAL A 87 0.87 11.37 -14.82
CA VAL A 87 0.22 12.24 -13.83
C VAL A 87 1.26 13.04 -13.05
N LYS A 88 1.16 14.36 -13.15
CA LYS A 88 1.97 15.32 -12.40
C LYS A 88 1.17 15.87 -11.21
N TRP A 89 1.85 16.52 -10.29
CA TRP A 89 1.19 17.13 -9.14
C TRP A 89 0.12 18.17 -9.53
N GLN A 90 0.30 18.87 -10.67
CA GLN A 90 -0.71 19.79 -11.21
C GLN A 90 -2.01 19.07 -11.60
N ASP A 91 -1.91 17.82 -12.06
CA ASP A 91 -3.08 17.02 -12.40
C ASP A 91 -3.80 16.56 -11.14
N VAL A 92 -3.04 16.22 -10.08
CA VAL A 92 -3.59 15.93 -8.74
C VAL A 92 -4.29 17.15 -8.14
N GLN A 93 -3.76 18.36 -8.38
CA GLN A 93 -4.32 19.60 -7.85
C GLN A 93 -5.68 19.96 -8.46
N LYS A 94 -5.85 19.71 -9.78
CA LYS A 94 -7.08 20.11 -10.52
C LYS A 94 -8.39 19.63 -9.89
N PRO A 95 -8.51 18.36 -9.45
CA PRO A 95 -9.73 17.87 -8.80
C PRO A 95 -9.86 18.31 -7.34
N LEU A 96 -8.80 18.82 -6.71
CA LEU A 96 -8.89 19.33 -5.36
C LEU A 96 -9.72 20.63 -5.35
N HIS A 97 -10.71 20.71 -4.49
CA HIS A 97 -11.60 21.86 -4.39
C HIS A 97 -11.98 22.15 -2.94
N GLY A 98 -12.42 23.38 -2.69
CA GLY A 98 -12.79 23.82 -1.35
C GLY A 98 -11.64 23.70 -0.37
N SER A 99 -11.89 23.04 0.75
CA SER A 99 -10.94 22.77 1.83
C SER A 99 -10.34 21.35 1.76
N SER A 100 -10.24 20.76 0.55
CA SER A 100 -9.56 19.47 0.38
C SER A 100 -8.04 19.64 0.25
N ILE A 101 -7.30 18.66 0.78
CA ILE A 101 -5.84 18.58 0.66
C ILE A 101 -5.39 17.19 0.24
N ALA A 102 -4.26 17.11 -0.47
CA ALA A 102 -3.58 15.87 -0.76
C ALA A 102 -2.23 15.82 -0.03
N ILE A 103 -1.91 14.70 0.60
CA ILE A 103 -0.67 14.46 1.35
C ILE A 103 -0.01 13.20 0.80
N GLU A 104 1.16 13.33 0.21
CA GLU A 104 2.00 12.19 -0.16
C GLU A 104 3.11 12.06 0.88
N PHE A 105 3.13 10.96 1.62
CA PHE A 105 4.25 10.66 2.52
C PHE A 105 5.37 9.98 1.73
N ALA A 106 6.61 10.29 2.06
CA ALA A 106 7.79 9.67 1.44
C ALA A 106 8.91 9.49 2.46
N LEU A 107 9.57 8.33 2.42
CA LEU A 107 10.82 8.08 3.12
C LEU A 107 11.97 8.54 2.23
N ILE A 108 12.63 9.61 2.63
CA ILE A 108 13.73 10.24 1.89
C ILE A 108 15.06 9.77 2.49
N ASP A 109 15.98 9.32 1.64
CA ASP A 109 17.37 9.04 2.01
C ASP A 109 18.15 10.37 2.02
N ASP A 110 18.69 10.73 3.17
CA ASP A 110 19.63 11.86 3.25
C ASP A 110 21.06 11.30 3.12
N GLU A 111 21.49 11.04 1.88
CA GLU A 111 22.77 10.39 1.57
C GLU A 111 23.99 11.17 2.08
N LEU A 112 23.82 12.46 2.41
CA LEU A 112 24.91 13.38 2.76
C LEU A 112 25.19 13.47 4.27
N LEU A 113 24.26 13.11 5.16
CA LEU A 113 24.43 13.44 6.59
C LEU A 113 24.17 12.31 7.58
N ALA A 114 23.46 11.23 7.24
CA ALA A 114 23.23 10.10 8.15
C ALA A 114 22.65 8.87 7.42
N PRO A 115 22.90 7.66 7.92
CA PRO A 115 22.25 6.44 7.40
C PRO A 115 20.76 6.33 7.79
N ASP A 116 20.15 7.38 8.30
CA ASP A 116 18.78 7.39 8.79
C ASP A 116 17.87 8.11 7.80
N LYS A 117 16.85 7.38 7.29
CA LYS A 117 15.84 7.95 6.41
C LYS A 117 14.93 8.89 7.20
N HIS A 118 14.46 9.93 6.53
CA HIS A 118 13.44 10.83 7.07
C HIS A 118 12.10 10.56 6.42
N LEU A 119 11.05 10.61 7.24
CA LEU A 119 9.69 10.66 6.76
C LEU A 119 9.33 12.11 6.49
N ASP A 120 9.03 12.41 5.23
CA ASP A 120 8.55 13.72 4.79
C ASP A 120 7.11 13.62 4.31
N ALA A 121 6.37 14.72 4.42
CA ALA A 121 5.04 14.88 3.84
C ALA A 121 5.09 15.96 2.76
N PHE A 122 4.58 15.65 1.58
CA PHE A 122 4.35 16.62 0.51
C PHE A 122 2.87 16.98 0.52
N VAL A 123 2.55 18.21 0.92
CA VAL A 123 1.18 18.71 1.04
C VAL A 123 0.83 19.58 -0.16
N LEU A 124 -0.33 19.34 -0.75
CA LEU A 124 -0.87 20.07 -1.90
C LEU A 124 -2.31 20.52 -1.61
N ARG A 125 -2.57 21.82 -1.81
CA ARG A 125 -3.90 22.43 -1.67
C ARG A 125 -4.37 22.99 -3.03
N PRO A 126 -5.67 23.24 -3.19
CA PRO A 126 -6.16 24.05 -4.31
C PRO A 126 -5.43 25.39 -4.36
N GLY A 127 -4.90 25.73 -5.55
CA GLY A 127 -4.24 27.02 -5.78
C GLY A 127 -2.79 27.15 -5.31
N ASP A 128 -2.19 26.14 -4.68
CA ASP A 128 -0.77 26.18 -4.35
C ASP A 128 0.09 26.23 -5.62
N ALA A 129 1.16 27.03 -5.59
CA ALA A 129 2.10 27.14 -6.72
C ALA A 129 2.96 25.88 -6.89
N SER A 130 3.15 25.11 -5.82
CA SER A 130 3.85 23.83 -5.77
C SER A 130 3.49 23.07 -4.49
N PRO A 131 3.69 21.75 -4.45
CA PRO A 131 3.59 21.00 -3.18
C PRO A 131 4.59 21.55 -2.15
N THR A 132 4.16 21.60 -0.89
CA THR A 132 5.03 22.00 0.23
C THR A 132 5.59 20.75 0.89
N ALA A 133 6.93 20.65 0.97
CA ALA A 133 7.62 19.58 1.67
C ALA A 133 7.75 19.92 3.15
N ILE A 134 7.36 18.98 4.03
CA ILE A 134 7.39 19.12 5.48
C ILE A 134 8.12 17.91 6.05
N LYS A 135 9.25 18.15 6.70
CA LYS A 135 10.02 17.12 7.40
C LYS A 135 9.29 16.75 8.69
N LEU A 136 8.94 15.48 8.86
CA LEU A 136 8.18 15.00 10.02
C LEU A 136 9.09 14.41 11.10
N MET A 137 9.71 13.27 10.81
CA MET A 137 10.54 12.56 11.78
C MET A 137 11.52 11.61 11.11
N SER A 138 12.54 11.15 11.85
CA SER A 138 13.41 10.10 11.36
C SER A 138 12.71 8.73 11.34
N GLN A 139 13.07 7.87 10.38
CA GLN A 139 12.57 6.50 10.33
C GLN A 139 12.89 5.72 11.60
N LYS A 140 14.06 5.95 12.17
CA LYS A 140 14.49 5.32 13.44
C LYS A 140 13.55 5.67 14.59
N LEU A 141 13.15 6.94 14.69
CA LEU A 141 12.17 7.36 15.69
C LEU A 141 10.82 6.72 15.46
N LEU A 142 10.34 6.71 14.21
CA LEU A 142 9.07 6.07 13.83
C LEU A 142 9.08 4.58 14.17
N LEU A 143 10.15 3.85 13.83
CA LEU A 143 10.31 2.43 14.16
C LEU A 143 10.33 2.17 15.67
N LYS A 144 10.98 3.06 16.43
CA LYS A 144 11.01 2.97 17.91
C LYS A 144 9.60 3.13 18.49
N GLU A 145 8.87 4.12 18.02
CA GLU A 145 7.48 4.36 18.45
C GLU A 145 6.55 3.18 18.11
N MET A 146 6.81 2.50 16.99
CA MET A 146 6.04 1.34 16.53
C MET A 146 6.32 0.05 17.29
N GLN A 147 7.39 -0.04 18.07
CA GLN A 147 7.65 -1.24 18.92
C GLN A 147 6.52 -1.49 19.94
N SER A 148 5.70 -0.47 20.19
CA SER A 148 4.46 -0.61 20.96
C SER A 148 3.29 0.02 20.19
N PRO A 149 2.69 -0.69 19.21
CA PRO A 149 1.60 -0.17 18.38
C PRO A 149 0.41 0.35 19.19
N THR A 150 0.09 -0.30 20.31
CA THR A 150 -0.96 0.14 21.24
C THR A 150 -0.57 1.43 21.98
N ALA A 151 0.71 1.63 22.28
CA ALA A 151 1.19 2.89 22.87
C ALA A 151 1.18 4.02 21.84
N PHE A 152 1.55 3.75 20.57
CA PHE A 152 1.55 4.75 19.51
C PHE A 152 0.15 5.29 19.21
N THR A 153 -0.87 4.43 19.21
CA THR A 153 -2.27 4.83 18.98
C THR A 153 -2.93 5.47 20.21
N ALA A 154 -2.43 5.21 21.43
CA ALA A 154 -3.07 5.64 22.69
C ALA A 154 -2.39 6.84 23.34
N THR A 155 -1.22 7.31 22.88
CA THR A 155 -0.40 8.29 23.58
C THR A 155 -0.25 9.63 22.84
N GLU A 156 0.34 10.59 23.55
CA GLU A 156 0.77 11.89 23.02
C GLU A 156 1.62 11.77 21.73
N ASN A 157 2.30 10.66 21.52
CA ASN A 157 3.13 10.41 20.35
C ASN A 157 2.31 10.29 19.06
N GLY A 158 1.14 9.61 19.11
CA GLY A 158 0.21 9.59 17.98
C GLY A 158 -0.33 10.98 17.64
N ALA A 159 -0.60 11.80 18.64
CA ALA A 159 -1.02 13.20 18.44
C ALA A 159 0.11 14.06 17.83
N HIS A 160 1.37 13.76 18.14
CA HIS A 160 2.53 14.45 17.58
C HIS A 160 2.72 14.17 16.08
N PHE A 161 2.27 13.02 15.58
CA PHE A 161 2.37 12.70 14.16
C PHE A 161 1.71 13.77 13.27
N TRP A 162 0.50 14.19 13.63
CA TRP A 162 -0.25 15.19 12.87
C TRP A 162 0.13 16.64 13.18
N LYS A 163 0.84 16.88 14.30
CA LYS A 163 1.16 18.23 14.79
C LYS A 163 1.96 19.05 13.77
N ALA A 164 2.93 18.46 13.08
CA ALA A 164 3.72 19.13 12.06
C ALA A 164 2.88 19.54 10.83
N LEU A 165 1.73 18.91 10.64
CA LEU A 165 0.80 19.14 9.54
C LEU A 165 -0.44 19.95 9.98
N ASP A 166 -0.51 20.39 11.23
CA ASP A 166 -1.71 21.03 11.82
C ASP A 166 -2.13 22.30 11.07
N GLU A 167 -1.18 23.07 10.57
CA GLU A 167 -1.49 24.27 9.76
C GLU A 167 -2.35 23.94 8.52
N TYR A 168 -2.18 22.76 7.95
CA TYR A 168 -2.89 22.29 6.77
C TYR A 168 -4.16 21.53 7.16
N ILE A 169 -4.04 20.60 8.10
CA ILE A 169 -5.12 19.71 8.52
C ILE A 169 -6.25 20.48 9.20
N SER A 170 -5.93 21.48 10.05
CA SER A 170 -6.95 22.25 10.77
C SER A 170 -7.93 22.94 9.82
N LYS A 171 -7.45 23.40 8.66
CA LYS A 171 -8.22 24.12 7.64
C LYS A 171 -8.90 23.19 6.62
N ALA A 172 -8.57 21.91 6.62
CA ALA A 172 -9.10 20.94 5.67
C ALA A 172 -10.34 20.25 6.21
N ASP A 173 -11.33 20.00 5.36
CA ASP A 173 -12.49 19.14 5.63
C ASP A 173 -12.28 17.74 5.05
N THR A 174 -11.56 17.67 3.93
CA THR A 174 -11.25 16.41 3.25
C THR A 174 -9.75 16.25 3.07
N ILE A 175 -9.23 15.10 3.46
CA ILE A 175 -7.82 14.76 3.42
C ILE A 175 -7.64 13.48 2.59
N TYR A 176 -6.95 13.58 1.48
CA TYR A 176 -6.46 12.45 0.72
C TYR A 176 -5.01 12.22 1.10
N PHE A 177 -4.62 11.01 1.48
CA PHE A 177 -3.23 10.75 1.80
C PHE A 177 -2.75 9.41 1.27
N SER A 178 -1.46 9.36 0.90
CA SER A 178 -0.77 8.15 0.49
C SER A 178 0.37 7.86 1.49
N PRO A 179 0.34 6.72 2.20
CA PRO A 179 1.41 6.31 3.09
C PRO A 179 2.62 5.80 2.31
N ASP A 180 3.80 5.80 2.95
CA ASP A 180 5.02 5.18 2.43
C ASP A 180 5.70 4.31 3.48
N GLY A 181 6.38 3.24 3.02
CA GLY A 181 7.16 2.34 3.86
C GLY A 181 6.33 1.77 5.00
N ILE A 182 6.84 1.95 6.23
CA ILE A 182 6.21 1.41 7.45
C ILE A 182 4.82 2.02 7.75
N LEU A 183 4.50 3.21 7.20
CA LEU A 183 3.17 3.80 7.38
C LEU A 183 2.04 2.96 6.78
N HIS A 184 2.36 2.05 5.85
CA HIS A 184 1.38 1.09 5.34
C HIS A 184 0.85 0.15 6.44
N GLN A 185 1.64 -0.09 7.48
CA GLN A 185 1.29 -0.96 8.62
C GLN A 185 0.58 -0.19 9.75
N LEU A 186 0.49 1.15 9.65
CA LEU A 186 -0.13 2.00 10.65
C LEU A 186 -1.47 2.56 10.16
N PRO A 187 -2.52 2.47 10.95
CA PRO A 187 -3.76 3.17 10.68
C PRO A 187 -3.64 4.65 11.11
N VAL A 188 -2.80 5.43 10.41
CA VAL A 188 -2.48 6.82 10.78
C VAL A 188 -3.70 7.73 10.83
N GLU A 189 -4.75 7.42 10.07
CA GLU A 189 -6.03 8.12 10.09
C GLU A 189 -6.79 7.98 11.42
N TYR A 190 -6.45 6.94 12.20
CA TYR A 190 -7.02 6.70 13.53
C TYR A 190 -6.12 7.22 14.66
N LEU A 191 -5.00 7.86 14.35
CA LEU A 191 -4.20 8.53 15.37
C LEU A 191 -4.96 9.73 15.95
N PRO A 192 -4.77 10.02 17.25
CA PRO A 192 -5.38 11.16 17.90
C PRO A 192 -5.04 12.49 17.22
N TYR A 193 -6.04 13.35 17.06
CA TYR A 193 -5.85 14.68 16.49
C TYR A 193 -6.69 15.72 17.22
N GLY A 194 -6.06 16.82 17.63
CA GLY A 194 -6.72 17.95 18.29
C GLY A 194 -7.21 17.65 19.70
N ALA A 195 -8.01 18.54 20.26
CA ALA A 195 -8.52 18.43 21.64
C ALA A 195 -9.39 17.18 21.83
N GLY A 196 -9.22 16.50 22.97
CA GLY A 196 -10.02 15.32 23.34
C GLY A 196 -9.57 14.01 22.72
N ASN A 197 -8.39 13.96 22.11
CA ASN A 197 -7.75 12.74 21.60
C ASN A 197 -8.62 11.86 20.69
N LEU A 198 -9.57 12.46 19.96
CA LEU A 198 -10.35 11.72 18.97
C LEU A 198 -9.51 11.44 17.71
N PRO A 199 -9.69 10.29 17.08
CA PRO A 199 -9.06 9.98 15.81
C PRO A 199 -9.32 11.04 14.73
N LEU A 200 -8.32 11.31 13.88
CA LEU A 200 -8.46 12.24 12.77
C LEU A 200 -9.67 11.90 11.88
N ALA A 201 -9.86 10.61 11.57
CA ALA A 201 -10.96 10.13 10.74
C ALA A 201 -12.37 10.37 11.33
N PHE A 202 -12.47 10.68 12.64
CA PHE A 202 -13.75 11.06 13.27
C PHE A 202 -14.04 12.57 13.19
N ARG A 203 -13.04 13.34 12.78
CA ARG A 203 -13.12 14.82 12.68
C ARG A 203 -13.16 15.32 11.27
N LYS A 204 -12.57 14.57 10.34
CA LYS A 204 -12.35 14.94 8.94
C LYS A 204 -12.74 13.77 8.03
N ALA A 205 -13.13 14.06 6.81
CA ALA A 205 -13.23 13.04 5.77
C ALA A 205 -11.82 12.66 5.32
N VAL A 206 -11.38 11.44 5.65
CA VAL A 206 -10.01 10.99 5.38
C VAL A 206 -10.03 9.80 4.42
N TYR A 207 -9.29 9.91 3.33
CA TYR A 207 -9.18 8.87 2.29
C TYR A 207 -7.73 8.43 2.16
N ARG A 208 -7.48 7.15 2.45
CA ARG A 208 -6.18 6.50 2.22
C ARG A 208 -6.14 6.01 0.77
N LEU A 209 -5.10 6.41 0.06
CA LEU A 209 -4.84 6.06 -1.33
C LEU A 209 -3.50 5.30 -1.42
N SER A 210 -3.29 4.52 -2.47
CA SER A 210 -1.97 3.95 -2.76
C SER A 210 -1.01 4.98 -3.35
N SER A 211 -1.54 6.01 -4.05
CA SER A 211 -0.85 7.24 -4.44
C SER A 211 -1.87 8.37 -4.60
N THR A 212 -1.48 9.60 -4.27
CA THR A 212 -2.30 10.79 -4.52
C THR A 212 -2.61 11.00 -6.01
N LYS A 213 -1.88 10.36 -6.92
CA LYS A 213 -2.19 10.33 -8.36
C LYS A 213 -3.60 9.80 -8.67
N GLU A 214 -4.15 8.94 -7.81
CA GLU A 214 -5.50 8.41 -7.97
C GLU A 214 -6.57 9.51 -7.97
N ILE A 215 -6.29 10.66 -7.37
CA ILE A 215 -7.18 11.83 -7.38
C ILE A 215 -7.36 12.38 -8.80
N ALA A 216 -6.30 12.30 -9.62
CA ALA A 216 -6.28 12.80 -10.99
C ALA A 216 -6.86 11.83 -12.03
N LEU A 217 -7.03 10.56 -11.62
CA LEU A 217 -7.54 9.52 -12.51
C LEU A 217 -9.07 9.52 -12.47
N ASP A 218 -9.69 9.42 -13.64
CA ASP A 218 -11.12 9.25 -13.71
C ASP A 218 -11.50 7.96 -12.99
N ARG A 219 -12.31 8.09 -11.96
CA ARG A 219 -12.89 6.91 -11.31
C ARG A 219 -13.78 6.23 -12.33
N VAL A 220 -13.36 5.07 -12.82
CA VAL A 220 -14.24 4.21 -13.58
C VAL A 220 -15.43 3.93 -12.67
N SER A 221 -16.61 4.39 -13.06
CA SER A 221 -17.85 4.02 -12.38
C SER A 221 -18.08 2.54 -12.65
N LEU A 222 -17.54 1.69 -11.78
CA LEU A 222 -17.77 0.26 -11.87
C LEU A 222 -19.18 0.00 -11.35
N ASN A 223 -20.08 -0.37 -12.27
CA ASN A 223 -21.38 -0.87 -11.92
C ASN A 223 -21.24 -2.30 -11.42
N TYR A 224 -20.99 -2.45 -10.13
CA TYR A 224 -20.95 -3.78 -9.51
C TYR A 224 -22.35 -4.38 -9.45
N SER A 225 -22.52 -5.54 -10.07
CA SER A 225 -23.77 -6.32 -10.01
C SER A 225 -23.72 -7.41 -8.95
N SER A 226 -22.54 -7.76 -8.47
CA SER A 226 -22.33 -8.80 -7.47
C SER A 226 -21.11 -8.53 -6.60
N ALA A 227 -21.09 -9.10 -5.39
CA ALA A 227 -19.99 -9.08 -4.45
C ALA A 227 -19.75 -10.48 -3.87
N ALA A 228 -18.46 -10.83 -3.69
CA ALA A 228 -18.04 -11.99 -2.90
C ALA A 228 -17.61 -11.49 -1.51
N LEU A 229 -18.16 -12.07 -0.46
CA LEU A 229 -17.93 -11.68 0.93
C LEU A 229 -17.33 -12.85 1.68
N PHE A 230 -16.19 -12.63 2.32
CA PHE A 230 -15.45 -13.62 3.11
C PHE A 230 -15.37 -13.17 4.56
N GLY A 231 -15.75 -14.03 5.52
CA GLY A 231 -15.64 -13.74 6.93
C GLY A 231 -16.10 -14.92 7.79
N GLY A 232 -15.68 -14.93 9.07
CA GLY A 232 -15.92 -16.06 9.96
C GLY A 232 -15.34 -17.36 9.42
N LEU A 233 -14.13 -17.28 8.85
CA LEU A 233 -13.44 -18.41 8.22
C LEU A 233 -12.93 -19.37 9.30
N ASP A 234 -12.96 -20.67 8.99
CA ASP A 234 -12.32 -21.70 9.82
C ASP A 234 -10.82 -21.76 9.49
N TYR A 235 -9.99 -21.21 10.38
CA TYR A 235 -8.53 -21.22 10.27
C TYR A 235 -7.88 -22.51 10.79
N GLU A 236 -8.66 -23.40 11.42
CA GLU A 236 -8.19 -24.70 11.93
C GLU A 236 -8.39 -25.83 10.93
N MET A 237 -8.73 -25.53 9.69
CA MET A 237 -8.95 -26.52 8.65
C MET A 237 -7.75 -27.47 8.55
N ALA A 238 -7.99 -28.78 8.67
CA ALA A 238 -6.95 -29.80 8.66
C ALA A 238 -6.05 -29.65 7.43
N SER A 239 -4.74 -29.63 7.65
CA SER A 239 -3.70 -29.41 6.63
C SER A 239 -3.82 -30.35 5.40
N THR A 240 -4.51 -31.48 5.53
CA THR A 240 -4.86 -32.42 4.47
C THR A 240 -5.90 -31.88 3.49
N LYS A 241 -6.93 -31.13 3.97
CA LYS A 241 -7.92 -30.50 3.09
C LYS A 241 -7.27 -29.35 2.27
N VAL A 242 -6.43 -28.54 2.94
CA VAL A 242 -5.71 -27.44 2.29
C VAL A 242 -4.76 -27.94 1.20
N ARG A 243 -4.05 -29.06 1.43
CA ARG A 243 -3.17 -29.67 0.40
C ARG A 243 -3.92 -30.09 -0.86
N ASN A 244 -5.14 -30.57 -0.75
CA ASN A 244 -5.94 -31.00 -1.91
C ASN A 244 -6.47 -29.82 -2.72
N ILE A 245 -6.69 -28.66 -2.09
CA ILE A 245 -7.12 -27.42 -2.77
C ILE A 245 -5.92 -26.76 -3.48
N VAL A 246 -4.77 -26.75 -2.85
CA VAL A 246 -3.54 -26.08 -3.34
C VAL A 246 -2.78 -26.92 -4.36
N SER A 247 -2.98 -28.26 -4.42
CA SER A 247 -2.30 -29.13 -5.38
C SER A 247 -2.70 -28.91 -6.84
N THR A 248 -3.73 -28.11 -7.12
CA THR A 248 -4.14 -27.71 -8.47
C THR A 248 -3.45 -26.45 -8.98
N ASP A 249 -2.74 -25.69 -8.10
CA ASP A 249 -2.06 -24.45 -8.47
C ASP A 249 -0.54 -24.60 -8.29
N HIS A 250 0.19 -24.72 -9.39
CA HIS A 250 1.63 -25.00 -9.40
C HIS A 250 2.53 -23.85 -8.89
N ASN A 251 1.96 -22.78 -8.32
CA ASN A 251 2.70 -21.58 -7.88
C ASN A 251 2.40 -21.11 -6.45
N SER A 252 1.89 -21.99 -5.58
CA SER A 252 1.67 -21.60 -4.19
C SER A 252 3.00 -21.54 -3.43
N GLY A 253 3.48 -20.33 -3.14
CA GLY A 253 4.58 -20.09 -2.22
C GLY A 253 4.35 -20.84 -0.90
N LYS A 254 5.42 -21.38 -0.32
CA LYS A 254 5.42 -22.13 0.93
C LYS A 254 4.66 -21.33 2.00
N PHE A 255 3.46 -21.79 2.36
CA PHE A 255 2.82 -21.33 3.58
C PHE A 255 3.76 -21.63 4.75
N ARG A 256 4.24 -20.59 5.43
CA ARG A 256 5.02 -20.73 6.66
C ARG A 256 4.08 -21.34 7.71
N ASN A 257 4.23 -22.63 8.02
CA ASN A 257 3.74 -23.21 9.23
C ASN A 257 4.52 -22.57 10.40
N GLY A 258 4.05 -21.40 10.87
CA GLY A 258 4.38 -20.93 12.21
C GLY A 258 3.73 -21.89 13.21
N GLN A 259 4.43 -22.20 14.30
CA GLN A 259 3.93 -23.07 15.39
C GLN A 259 2.69 -22.50 16.12
N ASN A 260 2.20 -21.31 15.73
CA ASN A 260 0.96 -20.71 16.22
C ASN A 260 -0.01 -20.68 15.03
N GLY A 261 -1.04 -21.51 15.04
CA GLY A 261 -2.14 -21.49 14.08
C GLY A 261 -2.76 -20.08 14.01
N TYR A 262 -3.42 -19.76 12.91
CA TYR A 262 -4.19 -18.53 12.80
C TYR A 262 -5.35 -18.60 13.81
N HIS A 263 -5.49 -17.58 14.64
CA HIS A 263 -6.62 -17.51 15.58
C HIS A 263 -7.88 -17.06 14.83
N GLU A 264 -9.02 -17.61 15.26
CA GLU A 264 -10.32 -17.14 14.80
C GLU A 264 -10.45 -15.63 15.03
N LEU A 265 -11.03 -14.94 14.04
CA LEU A 265 -11.41 -13.54 14.12
C LEU A 265 -12.92 -13.44 14.37
N PRO A 266 -13.39 -13.48 15.63
CA PRO A 266 -14.80 -13.70 15.97
C PRO A 266 -15.75 -12.63 15.46
N TYR A 267 -15.23 -11.42 15.20
CA TYR A 267 -16.04 -10.29 14.70
C TYR A 267 -16.25 -10.29 13.19
N THR A 268 -15.45 -11.02 12.42
CA THR A 268 -15.51 -11.00 10.95
C THR A 268 -16.79 -11.63 10.41
N LEU A 269 -17.39 -12.60 11.13
CA LEU A 269 -18.69 -13.16 10.78
C LEU A 269 -19.79 -12.11 10.90
N ASN A 270 -19.80 -11.32 11.97
CA ASN A 270 -20.78 -10.25 12.17
C ASN A 270 -20.60 -9.13 11.13
N GLU A 271 -19.34 -8.77 10.84
CA GLU A 271 -19.02 -7.76 9.85
C GLU A 271 -19.53 -8.16 8.46
N VAL A 272 -19.22 -9.38 8.02
CA VAL A 272 -19.64 -9.85 6.69
C VAL A 272 -21.15 -9.99 6.57
N ASN A 273 -21.85 -10.37 7.64
CA ASN A 273 -23.31 -10.41 7.65
C ASN A 273 -23.92 -9.00 7.56
N ASN A 274 -23.36 -8.01 8.24
CA ASN A 274 -23.80 -6.62 8.16
C ASN A 274 -23.58 -6.06 6.75
N VAL A 275 -22.41 -6.28 6.15
CA VAL A 275 -22.11 -5.87 4.76
C VAL A 275 -23.06 -6.56 3.78
N ASN A 276 -23.32 -7.86 3.95
CA ASN A 276 -24.27 -8.62 3.15
C ASN A 276 -25.69 -8.01 3.18
N SER A 277 -26.15 -7.62 4.37
CA SER A 277 -27.46 -6.97 4.53
C SER A 277 -27.53 -5.63 3.81
N LEU A 278 -26.50 -4.79 3.97
CA LEU A 278 -26.41 -3.49 3.29
C LEU A 278 -26.38 -3.62 1.76
N LEU A 279 -25.66 -4.60 1.23
CA LEU A 279 -25.57 -4.83 -0.22
C LEU A 279 -26.90 -5.37 -0.79
N LYS A 280 -27.60 -6.23 -0.05
CA LYS A 280 -28.93 -6.71 -0.43
C LYS A 280 -29.96 -5.58 -0.47
N GLU A 281 -29.92 -4.65 0.46
CA GLU A 281 -30.77 -3.44 0.43
C GLU A 281 -30.54 -2.64 -0.86
N LYS A 282 -29.30 -2.58 -1.32
CA LYS A 282 -28.90 -1.93 -2.58
C LYS A 282 -29.13 -2.80 -3.83
N LYS A 283 -29.77 -3.96 -3.69
CA LYS A 283 -30.03 -4.93 -4.77
C LYS A 283 -28.78 -5.47 -5.46
N ILE A 284 -27.65 -5.52 -4.75
CA ILE A 284 -26.42 -6.12 -5.22
C ILE A 284 -26.44 -7.60 -4.85
N LYS A 285 -26.22 -8.48 -5.83
CA LYS A 285 -26.12 -9.93 -5.59
C LYS A 285 -24.87 -10.24 -4.74
N THR A 286 -25.04 -11.02 -3.67
CA THR A 286 -23.93 -11.38 -2.78
C THR A 286 -23.70 -12.90 -2.77
N ASN A 287 -22.44 -13.30 -2.80
CA ASN A 287 -21.99 -14.65 -2.51
C ASN A 287 -21.24 -14.59 -1.17
N LEU A 288 -21.76 -15.32 -0.18
CA LEU A 288 -21.22 -15.32 1.17
C LEU A 288 -20.41 -16.60 1.40
N PHE A 289 -19.15 -16.43 1.79
CA PHE A 289 -18.21 -17.50 2.09
C PHE A 289 -17.84 -17.45 3.58
N VAL A 290 -18.30 -18.42 4.36
CA VAL A 290 -18.12 -18.49 5.81
C VAL A 290 -17.75 -19.91 6.24
N GLY A 291 -17.09 -20.08 7.39
CA GLY A 291 -16.65 -21.36 7.91
C GLY A 291 -15.71 -22.08 6.95
N GLU A 292 -15.96 -23.37 6.73
CA GLU A 292 -15.16 -24.23 5.84
C GLU A 292 -15.32 -23.90 4.34
N ASN A 293 -16.29 -23.06 3.97
CA ASN A 293 -16.58 -22.69 2.56
C ASN A 293 -15.97 -21.35 2.16
N GLY A 294 -15.16 -20.76 3.02
CA GLY A 294 -14.49 -19.47 2.83
C GLY A 294 -13.00 -19.56 2.52
#